data_e9309b71842b18bf28c4df6c75b432f6
#
_entry.id   e9309b71842b18bf28c4df6c75b432f6
#
_cell.length_a   1.000
_cell.length_b   1.000
_cell.length_c   1.000
_cell.angle_alpha   90.00
_cell.angle_beta   90.00
_cell.angle_gamma   90.00
#
_symmetry.space_group_name_H-M   'P 1'
#
loop_
_entity.id
_entity.type
_entity.pdbx_description
1 polymer ?
#
loop_
_entity_poly.entity_id
_entity_poly.type
_entity_poly.pdbx_seq_one_letter_code
_entity_poly.pdbx_strand_id
1 'polypeptide(L)'
;ESLQKVRAIRKPTCDEEDVIVQYNFHKVSSYKNTESLGKDNVQVFIGEKDVKGKNILVLEDIYDTGNSMMAILKRLEEFGAKSVKVCVLLHKKNPANLEYNWYANYIGFYIPCKFVIGYGMDLKEYLRDMKHLCIISKEGIDKYKV
;
A
#
# COMPACT_ATOMS: atom_id res chain seq x y z
N GLU A 1 -21.50 2.63 4.06
CA GLU A 1 -20.46 1.85 4.78
C GLU A 1 -20.77 0.36 4.63
N SER A 2 -20.24 -0.24 3.59
CA SER A 2 -20.35 -1.70 3.43
C SER A 2 -19.12 -2.34 4.08
N LEU A 3 -19.26 -2.73 5.34
CA LEU A 3 -18.36 -3.68 5.97
C LEU A 3 -18.50 -5.02 5.22
N GLN A 4 -17.64 -5.23 4.22
CA GLN A 4 -17.51 -6.57 3.65
C GLN A 4 -16.89 -7.45 4.73
N LYS A 5 -17.68 -8.38 5.27
CA LYS A 5 -17.16 -9.48 6.08
C LYS A 5 -16.19 -10.27 5.22
N VAL A 6 -14.90 -10.22 5.56
CA VAL A 6 -13.92 -11.11 4.96
C VAL A 6 -14.32 -12.53 5.35
N ARG A 7 -14.71 -13.34 4.38
CA ARG A 7 -14.92 -14.76 4.60
C ARG A 7 -13.56 -15.41 4.84
N ALA A 8 -13.50 -16.36 5.76
CA ALA A 8 -12.30 -17.16 5.99
C ALA A 8 -11.78 -17.71 4.65
N ILE A 9 -10.48 -17.55 4.42
CA ILE A 9 -9.82 -18.11 3.24
C ILE A 9 -9.63 -19.60 3.52
N ARG A 10 -10.39 -20.45 2.83
CA ARG A 10 -10.21 -21.90 2.92
C ARG A 10 -8.92 -22.32 2.22
N LYS A 11 -8.13 -23.18 2.87
CA LYS A 11 -7.05 -23.89 2.19
C LYS A 11 -7.65 -24.80 1.11
N PRO A 12 -7.02 -24.90 -0.08
CA PRO A 12 -7.50 -25.77 -1.16
C PRO A 12 -7.35 -27.27 -0.88
N THR A 13 -6.78 -27.67 0.24
CA THR A 13 -6.49 -29.07 0.60
C THR A 13 -7.24 -29.46 1.87
N CYS A 14 -7.91 -30.53 1.81
CA CYS A 14 -8.93 -31.20 2.60
C CYS A 14 -8.77 -31.38 4.12
N ASP A 15 -7.98 -30.62 4.83
CA ASP A 15 -7.97 -30.62 6.29
C ASP A 15 -8.57 -29.32 6.81
N GLU A 16 -9.73 -29.45 7.44
CA GLU A 16 -10.72 -28.42 7.73
C GLU A 16 -10.35 -27.50 8.90
N GLU A 17 -9.23 -26.79 8.84
CA GLU A 17 -9.05 -25.67 9.73
C GLU A 17 -9.23 -24.34 8.96
N ASP A 18 -10.35 -23.67 9.24
CA ASP A 18 -10.58 -22.31 8.77
C ASP A 18 -9.49 -21.38 9.31
N VAL A 19 -8.78 -20.69 8.42
CA VAL A 19 -7.82 -19.67 8.83
C VAL A 19 -8.59 -18.42 9.22
N ILE A 20 -8.56 -18.07 10.50
CA ILE A 20 -9.14 -16.83 11.00
C ILE A 20 -8.23 -15.68 10.62
N VAL A 21 -8.70 -14.79 9.76
CA VAL A 21 -7.98 -13.57 9.35
C VAL A 21 -8.62 -12.38 10.03
N GLN A 22 -7.83 -11.66 10.83
CA GLN A 22 -8.18 -10.33 11.31
C GLN A 22 -7.64 -9.29 10.33
N TYR A 23 -8.42 -8.26 10.03
CA TYR A 23 -7.96 -7.16 9.19
C TYR A 23 -8.15 -5.83 9.91
N ASN A 24 -7.19 -4.93 9.70
CA ASN A 24 -7.19 -3.58 10.22
C ASN A 24 -6.78 -2.60 9.12
N PHE A 25 -7.34 -1.40 9.16
CA PHE A 25 -6.91 -0.30 8.29
C PHE A 25 -6.05 0.66 9.10
N HIS A 26 -4.89 0.97 8.56
CA HIS A 26 -3.96 1.88 9.22
C HIS A 26 -3.67 3.07 8.32
N LYS A 27 -3.66 4.27 8.93
CA LYS A 27 -3.33 5.48 8.20
C LYS A 27 -1.82 5.60 8.05
N VAL A 28 -1.38 5.86 6.82
CA VAL A 28 -0.02 6.26 6.49
C VAL A 28 -0.07 7.65 5.89
N SER A 29 0.71 8.58 6.41
CA SER A 29 0.76 9.96 5.93
C SER A 29 2.18 10.34 5.59
N SER A 30 2.40 10.89 4.40
CA SER A 30 3.67 11.50 4.01
C SER A 30 3.57 13.02 4.16
N TYR A 31 4.55 13.62 4.84
CA TYR A 31 4.68 15.06 4.96
C TYR A 31 5.91 15.52 4.18
N LYS A 32 5.71 16.50 3.33
CA LYS A 32 6.83 17.24 2.71
C LYS A 32 7.26 18.33 3.68
N ASN A 33 8.34 18.11 4.42
CA ASN A 33 8.99 19.20 5.12
C ASN A 33 9.84 20.01 4.14
N THR A 34 9.62 21.32 4.09
CA THR A 34 10.36 22.26 3.25
C THR A 34 11.84 22.39 3.61
N GLU A 35 12.31 21.79 4.71
CA GLU A 35 13.67 21.97 5.24
C GLU A 35 14.57 20.74 5.18
N SER A 36 14.08 19.56 4.78
CA SER A 36 14.91 18.36 4.64
C SER A 36 14.98 17.88 3.19
N LEU A 37 16.17 17.97 2.64
CA LEU A 37 16.52 17.44 1.32
C LEU A 37 16.12 15.97 1.18
N GLY A 38 15.04 15.68 0.49
CA GLY A 38 14.91 14.50 -0.35
C GLY A 38 14.27 13.23 0.23
N LYS A 39 13.83 13.17 1.49
CA LYS A 39 13.04 12.01 1.97
C LYS A 39 11.76 12.49 2.63
N ASP A 40 10.62 12.07 2.08
CA ASP A 40 9.33 12.31 2.70
C ASP A 40 9.30 11.69 4.09
N ASN A 41 8.98 12.48 5.12
CA ASN A 41 8.74 11.94 6.46
C ASN A 41 7.40 11.19 6.41
N VAL A 42 7.48 9.87 6.44
CA VAL A 42 6.30 9.01 6.45
C VAL A 42 5.95 8.64 7.89
N GLN A 43 4.75 9.00 8.32
CA GLN A 43 4.21 8.58 9.62
C GLN A 43 3.28 7.39 9.43
N VAL A 44 3.55 6.34 10.20
CA VAL A 44 2.79 5.07 10.19
C VAL A 44 2.06 4.94 11.52
N PHE A 45 0.73 4.94 11.48
CA PHE A 45 -0.13 4.87 12.65
C PHE A 45 -0.57 3.42 12.93
N ILE A 46 0.36 2.58 13.35
CA ILE A 46 0.13 1.18 13.73
C ILE A 46 0.46 1.04 15.21
N GLY A 47 -0.37 0.31 15.96
CA GLY A 47 -0.13 0.04 17.38
C GLY A 47 0.70 -1.23 17.58
N GLU A 48 1.63 -1.26 18.55
CA GLU A 48 2.44 -2.45 18.87
C GLU A 48 1.58 -3.69 19.15
N LYS A 49 0.46 -3.53 19.88
CA LYS A 49 -0.49 -4.62 20.20
C LYS A 49 -1.08 -5.30 18.96
N ASP A 50 -1.14 -4.58 17.84
CA ASP A 50 -1.69 -5.09 16.59
C ASP A 50 -0.65 -5.88 15.79
N VAL A 51 0.62 -5.80 16.18
CA VAL A 51 1.79 -6.30 15.44
C VAL A 51 2.52 -7.42 16.17
N LYS A 52 2.81 -7.24 17.45
CA LYS A 52 3.73 -8.08 18.22
C LYS A 52 3.40 -9.56 18.15
N GLY A 53 4.36 -10.35 17.70
CA GLY A 53 4.25 -11.81 17.61
C GLY A 53 3.29 -12.33 16.54
N LYS A 54 2.70 -11.47 15.69
CA LYS A 54 1.73 -11.87 14.68
C LYS A 54 2.38 -12.09 13.30
N ASN A 55 1.74 -12.96 12.52
CA ASN A 55 2.02 -13.08 11.09
C ASN A 55 1.17 -12.03 10.36
N ILE A 56 1.80 -11.16 9.59
CA ILE A 56 1.16 -10.00 8.97
C ILE A 56 1.23 -10.11 7.46
N LEU A 57 0.10 -9.88 6.80
CA LEU A 57 0.01 -9.65 5.36
C LEU A 57 -0.39 -8.19 5.15
N VAL A 58 0.53 -7.40 4.63
CA VAL A 58 0.26 -6.02 4.20
C VAL A 58 -0.39 -6.06 2.82
N LEU A 59 -1.53 -5.38 2.68
CA LEU A 59 -2.20 -5.20 1.39
C LEU A 59 -2.10 -3.72 1.01
N GLU A 60 -1.63 -3.46 -0.20
CA GLU A 60 -1.43 -2.11 -0.73
C GLU A 60 -1.98 -2.03 -2.15
N ASP A 61 -2.58 -0.91 -2.51
CA ASP A 61 -3.10 -0.69 -3.86
C ASP A 61 -1.96 -0.43 -4.86
N ILE A 62 -0.97 0.39 -4.49
CA ILE A 62 0.12 0.75 -5.37
C ILE A 62 1.47 0.88 -4.64
N TYR A 63 2.48 0.21 -5.17
CA TYR A 63 3.88 0.43 -4.82
C TYR A 63 4.53 1.36 -5.85
N ASP A 64 4.70 2.63 -5.49
CA ASP A 64 5.24 3.68 -6.37
C ASP A 64 6.71 3.96 -6.09
N THR A 65 7.05 4.91 -5.22
CA THR A 65 8.43 5.25 -4.87
C THR A 65 9.05 4.29 -3.86
N GLY A 66 8.24 3.62 -3.06
CA GLY A 66 8.67 2.72 -2.00
C GLY A 66 8.73 3.34 -0.60
N ASN A 67 8.77 4.67 -0.48
CA ASN A 67 8.97 5.35 0.81
C ASN A 67 7.97 4.90 1.89
N SER A 68 6.67 4.89 1.56
CA SER A 68 5.61 4.47 2.50
C SER A 68 5.78 3.01 2.92
N MET A 69 6.05 2.13 1.96
CA MET A 69 6.22 0.71 2.22
C MET A 69 7.43 0.43 3.12
N MET A 70 8.57 1.08 2.85
CA MET A 70 9.76 0.92 3.69
C MET A 70 9.52 1.42 5.12
N ALA A 71 8.78 2.51 5.30
CA ALA A 71 8.38 2.99 6.62
C ALA A 71 7.45 2.00 7.34
N ILE A 72 6.49 1.40 6.63
CA ILE A 72 5.60 0.37 7.18
C ILE A 72 6.42 -0.85 7.63
N LEU A 73 7.28 -1.39 6.76
CA LEU A 73 8.09 -2.57 7.07
C LEU A 73 8.98 -2.35 8.27
N LYS A 74 9.65 -1.20 8.34
CA LYS A 74 10.46 -0.81 9.49
C LYS A 74 9.65 -0.78 10.79
N ARG A 75 8.45 -0.19 10.75
CA ARG A 75 7.58 -0.12 11.93
C ARG A 75 7.10 -1.49 12.38
N LEU A 76 6.76 -2.38 11.45
CA LEU A 76 6.35 -3.75 11.76
C LEU A 76 7.50 -4.57 12.38
N GLU A 77 8.73 -4.38 11.91
CA GLU A 77 9.93 -4.99 12.48
C GLU A 77 10.19 -4.47 13.91
N GLU A 78 10.17 -3.14 14.10
CA GLU A 78 10.35 -2.51 15.42
C GLU A 78 9.34 -3.02 16.46
N PHE A 79 8.12 -3.30 16.04
CA PHE A 79 7.06 -3.82 16.92
C PHE A 79 7.06 -5.34 17.05
N GLY A 80 8.06 -6.02 16.51
CA GLY A 80 8.26 -7.45 16.70
C GLY A 80 7.22 -8.32 16.00
N ALA A 81 6.88 -8.01 14.74
CA ALA A 81 6.10 -8.92 13.91
C ALA A 81 6.81 -10.28 13.78
N LYS A 82 6.06 -11.39 13.91
CA LYS A 82 6.61 -12.73 13.73
C LYS A 82 7.02 -13.00 12.29
N SER A 83 6.22 -12.54 11.34
CA SER A 83 6.52 -12.55 9.91
C SER A 83 5.74 -11.45 9.21
N VAL A 84 6.30 -10.92 8.12
CA VAL A 84 5.65 -9.94 7.27
C VAL A 84 5.71 -10.41 5.84
N LYS A 85 4.57 -10.39 5.17
CA LYS A 85 4.43 -10.57 3.73
C LYS A 85 3.70 -9.37 3.16
N VAL A 86 3.99 -9.02 1.92
CA VAL A 86 3.38 -7.87 1.25
C VAL A 86 2.75 -8.31 -0.05
N CYS A 87 1.52 -7.87 -0.26
CA CYS A 87 0.78 -8.02 -1.51
C CYS A 87 0.44 -6.64 -2.04
N VAL A 88 0.84 -6.34 -3.26
CA VAL A 88 0.51 -5.09 -3.96
C VAL A 88 -0.32 -5.39 -5.20
N LEU A 89 -1.36 -4.60 -5.43
CA LEU A 89 -2.13 -4.73 -6.66
C LEU A 89 -1.31 -4.21 -7.85
N LEU A 90 -0.72 -3.02 -7.72
CA LEU A 90 0.04 -2.36 -8.77
C LEU A 90 1.48 -2.10 -8.34
N HIS A 91 2.42 -2.67 -9.07
CA HIS A 91 3.85 -2.37 -8.90
C HIS A 91 4.30 -1.43 -10.03
N LYS A 92 4.55 -0.17 -9.70
CA LYS A 92 5.00 0.81 -10.68
C LYS A 92 6.49 0.62 -10.98
N LYS A 93 6.86 0.59 -12.26
CA LYS A 93 8.26 0.58 -12.70
C LYS A 93 8.88 1.97 -12.54
N ASN A 94 9.00 2.42 -11.29
CA ASN A 94 9.54 3.73 -10.93
C ASN A 94 11.03 3.57 -10.60
N PRO A 95 11.95 4.34 -11.22
CA PRO A 95 13.38 4.29 -10.89
C PRO A 95 13.68 4.51 -9.40
N ALA A 96 12.88 5.34 -8.71
CA ALA A 96 13.08 5.62 -7.30
C ALA A 96 12.91 4.39 -6.40
N ASN A 97 12.06 3.42 -6.78
CA ASN A 97 11.88 2.22 -5.95
C ASN A 97 12.99 1.18 -6.14
N LEU A 98 13.80 1.32 -7.18
CA LEU A 98 14.96 0.44 -7.41
C LEU A 98 16.06 0.65 -6.36
N GLU A 99 16.13 1.84 -5.75
CA GLU A 99 17.10 2.15 -4.70
C GLU A 99 16.95 1.25 -3.47
N TYR A 100 15.73 0.75 -3.23
CA TYR A 100 15.46 -0.13 -2.09
C TYR A 100 15.83 -1.58 -2.34
N ASN A 101 16.08 -1.99 -3.58
CA ASN A 101 16.34 -3.39 -3.98
C ASN A 101 15.36 -4.37 -3.31
N TRP A 102 14.10 -3.98 -3.25
CA TRP A 102 13.04 -4.71 -2.57
C TRP A 102 11.83 -4.93 -3.48
N TYR A 103 11.21 -6.08 -3.33
CA TYR A 103 10.02 -6.47 -4.09
C TYR A 103 8.96 -7.06 -3.17
N ALA A 104 7.70 -6.76 -3.45
CA ALA A 104 6.58 -7.37 -2.76
C ALA A 104 6.56 -8.89 -3.00
N ASN A 105 6.05 -9.64 -1.99
CA ASN A 105 5.95 -11.09 -2.11
C ASN A 105 4.92 -11.53 -3.15
N TYR A 106 3.87 -10.72 -3.31
CA TYR A 106 2.78 -10.96 -4.25
C TYR A 106 2.51 -9.66 -5.02
N ILE A 107 2.50 -9.73 -6.34
CA ILE A 107 2.31 -8.59 -7.23
C ILE A 107 1.21 -8.94 -8.22
N GLY A 108 0.16 -8.11 -8.25
CA GLY A 108 -0.93 -8.26 -9.22
C GLY A 108 -0.48 -7.87 -10.62
N PHE A 109 -0.07 -6.62 -10.79
CA PHE A 109 0.31 -6.10 -12.11
C PHE A 109 1.53 -5.18 -12.02
N TYR A 110 2.42 -5.29 -13.01
CA TYR A 110 3.44 -4.27 -13.25
C TYR A 110 2.88 -3.19 -14.17
N ILE A 111 3.05 -1.93 -13.78
CA ILE A 111 2.60 -0.79 -14.56
C ILE A 111 3.76 0.17 -14.87
N PRO A 112 3.67 0.97 -15.95
CA PRO A 112 4.69 1.95 -16.28
C PRO A 112 4.74 3.09 -15.25
N CYS A 113 5.87 3.83 -15.20
CA CYS A 113 6.03 5.01 -14.35
C CYS A 113 5.22 6.18 -14.91
N LYS A 114 3.90 6.10 -14.75
CA LYS A 114 2.92 7.15 -15.12
C LYS A 114 2.05 7.47 -13.93
N PHE A 115 1.46 8.68 -13.92
CA PHE A 115 0.51 9.03 -12.87
C PHE A 115 -0.84 8.35 -13.18
N VAL A 116 -1.30 7.53 -12.24
CA VAL A 116 -2.53 6.75 -12.37
C VAL A 116 -3.58 7.27 -11.40
N ILE A 117 -4.83 7.23 -11.83
CA ILE A 117 -6.03 7.66 -11.09
C ILE A 117 -7.15 6.65 -11.27
N GLY A 118 -8.16 6.75 -10.43
CA GLY A 118 -9.31 5.85 -10.44
C GLY A 118 -9.07 4.57 -9.65
N TYR A 119 -10.13 3.81 -9.45
CA TYR A 119 -10.12 2.60 -8.64
C TYR A 119 -9.60 2.82 -7.20
N GLY A 120 -9.93 3.98 -6.61
CA GLY A 120 -9.47 4.43 -5.30
C GLY A 120 -8.25 5.36 -5.33
N MET A 121 -7.43 5.33 -6.37
CA MET A 121 -6.29 6.23 -6.52
C MET A 121 -6.73 7.62 -6.98
N ASP A 122 -6.05 8.64 -6.49
CA ASP A 122 -6.47 10.02 -6.63
C ASP A 122 -5.39 10.96 -7.17
N LEU A 123 -5.86 12.13 -7.58
CA LEU A 123 -5.08 13.35 -7.71
C LEU A 123 -5.69 14.41 -6.78
N LYS A 124 -4.99 14.73 -5.65
CA LYS A 124 -5.45 15.72 -4.66
C LYS A 124 -6.90 15.47 -4.18
N GLU A 125 -7.21 14.22 -3.82
CA GLU A 125 -8.52 13.73 -3.38
C GLU A 125 -9.58 13.64 -4.50
N TYR A 126 -9.28 14.02 -5.74
CA TYR A 126 -10.21 13.91 -6.88
C TYR A 126 -10.02 12.59 -7.63
N LEU A 127 -11.05 12.14 -8.34
CA LEU A 127 -11.02 11.04 -9.32
C LEU A 127 -10.90 9.64 -8.73
N ARG A 128 -11.08 9.45 -7.41
CA ARG A 128 -11.07 8.13 -6.77
C ARG A 128 -12.23 7.25 -7.22
N ASP A 129 -13.35 7.85 -7.56
CA ASP A 129 -14.62 7.21 -7.91
C ASP A 129 -14.67 6.64 -9.34
N MET A 130 -13.65 6.91 -10.14
CA MET A 130 -13.56 6.33 -11.49
C MET A 130 -13.47 4.80 -11.41
N LYS A 131 -14.32 4.11 -12.17
CA LYS A 131 -14.43 2.64 -12.17
C LYS A 131 -13.21 1.92 -12.73
N HIS A 132 -12.40 2.60 -13.50
CA HIS A 132 -11.24 2.05 -14.18
C HIS A 132 -9.96 2.75 -13.74
N LEU A 133 -8.87 2.01 -13.73
CA LEU A 133 -7.53 2.57 -13.59
C LEU A 133 -7.16 3.28 -14.88
N CYS A 134 -6.83 4.56 -14.80
CA CYS A 134 -6.50 5.41 -15.94
C CYS A 134 -5.16 6.12 -15.74
N ILE A 135 -4.47 6.39 -16.82
CA ILE A 135 -3.34 7.33 -16.83
C ILE A 135 -3.94 8.73 -17.08
N ILE A 136 -3.69 9.68 -16.19
CA ILE A 136 -4.16 11.05 -16.36
C ILE A 136 -3.31 11.77 -17.41
N SER A 137 -3.98 12.54 -18.29
CA SER A 137 -3.29 13.40 -19.26
C SER A 137 -2.72 14.65 -18.58
N LYS A 138 -1.84 15.35 -19.30
CA LYS A 138 -1.27 16.62 -18.83
C LYS A 138 -2.37 17.66 -18.59
N GLU A 139 -3.32 17.76 -19.49
CA GLU A 139 -4.49 18.66 -19.39
C GLU A 139 -5.37 18.32 -18.17
N GLY A 140 -5.52 17.02 -17.89
CA GLY A 140 -6.19 16.52 -16.69
C GLY A 140 -5.46 16.96 -15.42
N ILE A 141 -4.14 16.81 -15.37
CA ILE A 141 -3.33 17.28 -14.24
C ILE A 141 -3.48 18.78 -14.05
N ASP A 142 -3.40 19.56 -15.14
CA ASP A 142 -3.46 21.03 -15.08
C ASP A 142 -4.83 21.52 -14.61
N LYS A 143 -5.91 20.82 -14.96
CA LYS A 143 -7.27 21.13 -14.51
C LYS A 143 -7.45 21.02 -13.00
N TYR A 144 -6.77 20.08 -12.34
CA TYR A 144 -6.85 19.81 -10.90
C TYR A 144 -5.65 20.36 -10.12
N LYS A 145 -4.77 21.15 -10.74
CA LYS A 145 -3.77 21.97 -10.06
C LYS A 145 -4.47 23.17 -9.40
N VAL A 146 -4.90 23.01 -8.17
CA VAL A 146 -5.31 24.13 -7.31
C VAL A 146 -4.19 24.44 -6.35
#